data_d6901d97395a2b536cc6bedced1fc4f1
#
_entry.id   d6901d97395a2b536cc6bedced1fc4f1
#
_cell.length_a   1.000
_cell.length_b   1.000
_cell.length_c   1.000
_cell.angle_alpha   90.00
_cell.angle_beta   90.00
_cell.angle_gamma   90.00
#
_symmetry.space_group_name_H-M   'P 1'
#
loop_
_entity.id
_entity.type
_entity.pdbx_description
1 polymer ?
#
loop_
_entity_poly.entity_id
_entity_poly.type
_entity_poly.pdbx_seq_one_letter_code
_entity_poly.pdbx_strand_id
1 'polypeptide(L)'
;MTPRIICALPLFALGLMFATAGHATEAEHIRASQAWIRVLPGDLPAGGYVTLENTGDQPASLHDAHSPSYGSTMLHQSSGEGGVSRMSMVDSLAIPAHGKAELSPGGYHLMLMKATAPVKPGDKVKVILTFGDGSTLDADFIARPANATSASS
;
A
#
# COMPACT_ATOMS: atom_id res chain seq x y z
N MET A 1 -1.36 -25.23 79.02
CA MET A 1 -1.31 -23.97 78.19
C MET A 1 -0.40 -24.24 76.99
N THR A 2 -0.98 -24.55 75.85
CA THR A 2 -0.25 -24.82 74.62
C THR A 2 -0.62 -23.74 73.58
N PRO A 3 0.35 -22.97 73.05
CA PRO A 3 0.05 -22.00 71.97
C PRO A 3 -0.06 -22.72 70.66
N ARG A 4 -1.16 -22.48 69.93
CA ARG A 4 -1.38 -22.86 68.51
C ARG A 4 -0.64 -21.95 67.59
N ILE A 5 0.32 -22.51 66.88
CA ILE A 5 1.01 -21.84 65.79
C ILE A 5 0.15 -21.94 64.51
N ILE A 6 -0.37 -20.80 64.02
CA ILE A 6 -1.10 -20.72 62.77
C ILE A 6 -0.06 -20.45 61.67
N CYS A 7 0.23 -21.46 60.86
CA CYS A 7 1.01 -21.30 59.64
C CYS A 7 0.11 -20.65 58.57
N ALA A 8 0.41 -19.39 58.23
CA ALA A 8 -0.15 -18.71 57.05
C ALA A 8 0.66 -19.12 55.83
N LEU A 9 0.04 -19.83 54.87
CA LEU A 9 0.60 -20.04 53.54
C LEU A 9 0.42 -18.75 52.70
N PRO A 10 1.46 -18.24 52.02
CA PRO A 10 1.28 -17.23 51.02
C PRO A 10 0.77 -17.87 49.72
N LEU A 11 -0.39 -17.44 49.27
CA LEU A 11 -0.96 -17.77 47.97
C LEU A 11 -0.17 -17.02 46.90
N PHE A 12 0.72 -17.72 46.21
CA PHE A 12 1.46 -17.19 45.07
C PHE A 12 0.52 -17.17 43.87
N ALA A 13 -0.05 -15.99 43.56
CA ALA A 13 -0.84 -15.77 42.36
C ALA A 13 0.11 -15.71 41.15
N LEU A 14 0.20 -16.82 40.43
CA LEU A 14 0.91 -16.90 39.15
C LEU A 14 0.09 -16.17 38.12
N GLY A 15 0.41 -14.87 37.88
CA GLY A 15 -0.17 -14.07 36.81
C GLY A 15 0.28 -14.61 35.46
N LEU A 16 -0.62 -15.26 34.73
CA LEU A 16 -0.40 -15.61 33.31
C LEU A 16 -0.39 -14.30 32.49
N MET A 17 0.80 -13.81 32.16
CA MET A 17 0.95 -12.79 31.16
C MET A 17 0.67 -13.44 29.79
N PHE A 18 -0.52 -13.21 29.25
CA PHE A 18 -0.79 -13.45 27.84
C PHE A 18 0.01 -12.44 27.02
N ALA A 19 1.16 -12.85 26.52
CA ALA A 19 1.84 -12.14 25.45
C ALA A 19 0.93 -12.23 24.21
N THR A 20 0.24 -11.15 23.88
CA THR A 20 -0.40 -11.00 22.58
C THR A 20 0.72 -10.95 21.55
N ALA A 21 0.97 -12.06 20.86
CA ALA A 21 1.81 -12.06 19.68
C ALA A 21 1.11 -11.16 18.65
N GLY A 22 1.54 -9.90 18.57
CA GLY A 22 1.14 -9.02 17.49
C GLY A 22 1.60 -9.65 16.18
N HIS A 23 0.64 -10.06 15.35
CA HIS A 23 0.97 -10.50 13.98
C HIS A 23 1.38 -9.25 13.22
N ALA A 24 2.54 -9.31 12.56
CA ALA A 24 2.98 -8.25 11.66
C ALA A 24 1.94 -8.06 10.54
N THR A 25 1.63 -6.82 10.21
CA THR A 25 0.65 -6.48 9.19
C THR A 25 1.23 -6.65 7.78
N GLU A 26 0.37 -6.75 6.75
CA GLU A 26 0.84 -6.81 5.36
C GLU A 26 1.72 -5.60 5.03
N ALA A 27 1.32 -4.40 5.41
CA ALA A 27 2.06 -3.16 5.14
C ALA A 27 3.48 -3.15 5.70
N GLU A 28 3.74 -3.80 6.84
CA GLU A 28 5.07 -3.86 7.46
C GLU A 28 6.09 -4.64 6.62
N HIS A 29 5.62 -5.54 5.77
CA HIS A 29 6.44 -6.34 4.88
C HIS A 29 6.52 -5.78 3.45
N ILE A 30 5.73 -4.76 3.12
CA ILE A 30 5.75 -4.16 1.78
C ILE A 30 6.71 -2.99 1.71
N ARG A 31 7.54 -3.00 0.68
CA ARG A 31 8.42 -1.89 0.29
C ARG A 31 7.98 -1.32 -1.04
N ALA A 32 7.69 -0.02 -1.06
CA ALA A 32 7.40 0.72 -2.29
C ALA A 32 8.69 1.35 -2.82
N SER A 33 8.93 1.19 -4.11
CA SER A 33 10.05 1.80 -4.81
C SER A 33 9.64 2.29 -6.18
N GLN A 34 10.43 3.19 -6.77
CA GLN A 34 10.19 3.76 -8.09
C GLN A 34 8.77 4.34 -8.26
N ALA A 35 8.25 4.96 -7.20
CA ALA A 35 6.92 5.53 -7.18
C ALA A 35 6.89 6.87 -7.94
N TRP A 36 6.04 6.96 -8.96
CA TRP A 36 5.88 8.17 -9.77
C TRP A 36 4.49 8.31 -10.35
N ILE A 37 4.12 9.54 -10.70
CA ILE A 37 2.85 9.88 -11.32
C ILE A 37 3.13 10.55 -12.66
N ARG A 38 2.50 10.06 -13.72
CA ARG A 38 2.49 10.76 -15.01
C ARG A 38 1.38 11.79 -14.99
N VAL A 39 1.76 13.06 -14.99
CA VAL A 39 0.82 14.19 -15.03
C VAL A 39 0.50 14.53 -16.47
N LEU A 40 -0.79 14.60 -16.80
CA LEU A 40 -1.29 15.01 -18.08
C LEU A 40 -1.78 16.48 -18.01
N PRO A 41 -1.82 17.20 -19.15
CA PRO A 41 -2.30 18.57 -19.17
C PRO A 41 -3.77 18.73 -18.74
N GLY A 42 -4.08 19.84 -18.09
CA GLY A 42 -5.45 20.17 -17.66
C GLY A 42 -5.96 19.23 -16.56
N ASP A 43 -7.25 18.92 -16.63
CA ASP A 43 -7.95 18.08 -15.64
C ASP A 43 -7.98 16.59 -16.03
N LEU A 44 -7.10 16.17 -16.93
CA LEU A 44 -7.01 14.77 -17.34
C LEU A 44 -6.51 13.90 -16.17
N PRO A 45 -7.01 12.66 -16.07
CA PRO A 45 -6.55 11.72 -15.05
C PRO A 45 -5.05 11.49 -15.13
N ALA A 46 -4.38 11.42 -13.98
CA ALA A 46 -2.98 11.06 -13.88
C ALA A 46 -2.80 9.55 -13.68
N GLY A 47 -1.74 8.98 -14.22
CA GLY A 47 -1.37 7.58 -14.02
C GLY A 47 -0.33 7.44 -12.93
N GLY A 48 -0.57 6.60 -11.92
CA GLY A 48 0.37 6.32 -10.84
C GLY A 48 0.99 4.93 -10.99
N TYR A 49 2.30 4.85 -10.77
CA TYR A 49 3.11 3.66 -10.97
C TYR A 49 4.05 3.46 -9.79
N VAL A 50 4.26 2.21 -9.40
CA VAL A 50 5.11 1.86 -8.25
C VAL A 50 5.48 0.39 -8.32
N THR A 51 6.65 0.03 -7.84
CA THR A 51 7.04 -1.35 -7.57
C THR A 51 6.81 -1.65 -6.10
N LEU A 52 6.03 -2.70 -5.81
CA LEU A 52 5.74 -3.19 -4.47
C LEU A 52 6.46 -4.52 -4.26
N GLU A 53 7.37 -4.58 -3.30
CA GLU A 53 8.11 -5.78 -2.92
C GLU A 53 7.60 -6.29 -1.57
N ASN A 54 7.21 -7.56 -1.53
CA ASN A 54 6.82 -8.22 -0.30
C ASN A 54 8.02 -9.01 0.27
N THR A 55 8.53 -8.57 1.41
CA THR A 55 9.64 -9.22 2.12
C THR A 55 9.19 -10.27 3.13
N GLY A 56 7.86 -10.43 3.29
CA GLY A 56 7.26 -11.37 4.24
C GLY A 56 7.07 -12.77 3.67
N ASP A 57 6.78 -13.71 4.56
CA ASP A 57 6.56 -15.13 4.25
C ASP A 57 5.11 -15.43 3.83
N GLN A 58 4.22 -14.45 3.91
CA GLN A 58 2.83 -14.56 3.51
C GLN A 58 2.53 -13.66 2.31
N PRO A 59 1.65 -14.07 1.39
CA PRO A 59 1.20 -13.20 0.32
C PRO A 59 0.45 -12.00 0.91
N ALA A 60 0.58 -10.85 0.24
CA ALA A 60 -0.18 -9.63 0.51
C ALA A 60 -1.01 -9.25 -0.71
N SER A 61 -1.92 -8.31 -0.56
CA SER A 61 -2.68 -7.80 -1.68
C SER A 61 -2.97 -6.30 -1.52
N LEU A 62 -2.73 -5.54 -2.58
CA LEU A 62 -3.15 -4.13 -2.65
C LEU A 62 -4.64 -4.08 -3.00
N HIS A 63 -5.45 -3.49 -2.13
CA HIS A 63 -6.90 -3.38 -2.31
C HIS A 63 -7.37 -1.98 -2.67
N ASP A 64 -6.71 -0.96 -2.17
CA ASP A 64 -7.14 0.42 -2.38
C ASP A 64 -5.95 1.38 -2.33
N ALA A 65 -6.15 2.56 -2.89
CA ALA A 65 -5.21 3.66 -2.80
C ALA A 65 -5.96 4.98 -2.66
N HIS A 66 -5.42 5.87 -1.85
CA HIS A 66 -5.97 7.19 -1.61
C HIS A 66 -4.86 8.24 -1.64
N SER A 67 -5.17 9.42 -2.16
CA SER A 67 -4.26 10.57 -2.12
C SER A 67 -4.99 11.83 -1.65
N PRO A 68 -4.44 12.58 -0.68
CA PRO A 68 -4.99 13.89 -0.32
C PRO A 68 -4.97 14.91 -1.46
N SER A 69 -4.09 14.70 -2.44
CA SER A 69 -3.95 15.58 -3.62
C SER A 69 -4.95 15.30 -4.73
N TYR A 70 -5.72 14.22 -4.63
CA TYR A 70 -6.71 13.81 -5.63
C TYR A 70 -8.02 13.42 -4.98
N GLY A 71 -9.13 13.76 -5.62
CA GLY A 71 -10.47 13.44 -5.11
C GLY A 71 -10.87 11.97 -5.31
N SER A 72 -10.19 11.25 -6.21
CA SER A 72 -10.44 9.82 -6.44
C SER A 72 -9.17 9.13 -6.93
N THR A 73 -8.93 7.94 -6.43
CA THR A 73 -7.83 7.05 -6.86
C THR A 73 -8.40 5.65 -7.04
N MET A 74 -8.09 4.99 -8.16
CA MET A 74 -8.60 3.66 -8.50
C MET A 74 -7.47 2.78 -9.04
N LEU A 75 -7.53 1.49 -8.75
CA LEU A 75 -6.63 0.49 -9.35
C LEU A 75 -7.22 0.01 -10.67
N HIS A 76 -6.45 0.14 -11.74
CA HIS A 76 -6.82 -0.26 -13.09
C HIS A 76 -5.79 -1.19 -13.70
N GLN A 77 -6.22 -1.94 -14.71
CA GLN A 77 -5.36 -2.73 -15.58
C GLN A 77 -5.62 -2.35 -17.03
N SER A 78 -4.55 -2.07 -17.76
CA SER A 78 -4.60 -1.95 -19.21
C SER A 78 -4.36 -3.31 -19.86
N SER A 79 -5.13 -3.64 -20.88
CA SER A 79 -4.91 -4.80 -21.73
C SER A 79 -4.91 -4.37 -23.20
N GLY A 80 -4.05 -4.98 -24.00
CA GLY A 80 -3.90 -4.68 -25.44
C GLY A 80 -4.28 -5.82 -26.34
N GLU A 81 -5.26 -6.67 -25.96
CA GLU A 81 -5.70 -7.80 -26.78
C GLU A 81 -6.41 -7.35 -28.03
N GLY A 82 -6.04 -7.93 -29.18
CA GLY A 82 -6.71 -7.70 -30.47
C GLY A 82 -6.49 -6.30 -31.05
N GLY A 83 -5.44 -5.57 -30.65
CA GLY A 83 -5.14 -4.21 -31.14
C GLY A 83 -6.03 -3.12 -30.55
N VAL A 84 -6.88 -3.44 -29.58
CA VAL A 84 -7.73 -2.49 -28.85
C VAL A 84 -7.21 -2.36 -27.42
N SER A 85 -6.78 -1.15 -27.05
CA SER A 85 -6.43 -0.85 -25.65
C SER A 85 -7.72 -0.76 -24.82
N ARG A 86 -7.81 -1.56 -23.78
CA ARG A 86 -8.91 -1.55 -22.81
C ARG A 86 -8.36 -1.30 -21.41
N MET A 87 -9.12 -0.54 -20.60
CA MET A 87 -8.87 -0.37 -19.17
C MET A 87 -10.04 -0.98 -18.39
N SER A 88 -9.72 -1.75 -17.37
CA SER A 88 -10.71 -2.30 -16.44
C SER A 88 -10.32 -2.00 -15.01
N MET A 89 -11.31 -1.75 -14.16
CA MET A 89 -11.11 -1.69 -12.71
C MET A 89 -10.69 -3.07 -12.20
N VAL A 90 -9.82 -3.06 -11.19
CA VAL A 90 -9.31 -4.24 -10.52
C VAL A 90 -9.56 -4.09 -9.03
N ASP A 91 -10.18 -5.09 -8.42
CA ASP A 91 -10.53 -5.05 -6.99
C ASP A 91 -9.31 -5.24 -6.08
N SER A 92 -8.31 -5.98 -6.56
CA SER A 92 -7.08 -6.20 -5.81
C SER A 92 -5.93 -6.64 -6.71
N LEU A 93 -4.70 -6.38 -6.25
CA LEU A 93 -3.47 -6.83 -6.89
C LEU A 93 -2.66 -7.67 -5.91
N ALA A 94 -2.47 -8.95 -6.23
CA ALA A 94 -1.70 -9.87 -5.41
C ALA A 94 -0.20 -9.53 -5.42
N ILE A 95 0.44 -9.61 -4.27
CA ILE A 95 1.88 -9.43 -4.08
C ILE A 95 2.40 -10.71 -3.40
N PRO A 96 2.99 -11.64 -4.15
CA PRO A 96 3.43 -12.93 -3.61
C PRO A 96 4.43 -12.77 -2.46
N ALA A 97 4.45 -13.73 -1.53
CA ALA A 97 5.50 -13.81 -0.53
C ALA A 97 6.87 -13.83 -1.19
N HIS A 98 7.81 -13.04 -0.68
CA HIS A 98 9.16 -12.85 -1.25
C HIS A 98 9.17 -12.45 -2.74
N GLY A 99 8.08 -11.86 -3.22
CA GLY A 99 7.87 -11.47 -4.60
C GLY A 99 7.58 -10.00 -4.76
N LYS A 100 7.25 -9.63 -5.99
CA LYS A 100 6.96 -8.25 -6.39
C LYS A 100 5.66 -8.17 -7.18
N ALA A 101 5.02 -7.01 -7.10
CA ALA A 101 3.98 -6.57 -8.03
C ALA A 101 4.39 -5.21 -8.59
N GLU A 102 4.24 -5.04 -9.89
CA GLU A 102 4.59 -3.81 -10.57
C GLU A 102 3.34 -3.14 -11.15
N LEU A 103 3.18 -1.86 -10.82
CA LEU A 103 2.30 -0.96 -11.53
C LEU A 103 3.17 -0.17 -12.50
N SER A 104 2.97 -0.38 -13.79
CA SER A 104 3.79 0.19 -14.86
C SER A 104 2.95 0.58 -16.08
N PRO A 105 3.41 1.50 -16.93
CA PRO A 105 2.70 1.88 -18.14
C PRO A 105 2.37 0.67 -19.02
N GLY A 106 1.09 0.56 -19.41
CA GLY A 106 0.59 -0.57 -20.21
C GLY A 106 0.14 -1.79 -19.40
N GLY A 107 0.33 -1.80 -18.08
CA GLY A 107 -0.09 -2.84 -17.15
C GLY A 107 -1.05 -2.33 -16.08
N TYR A 108 -0.84 -2.79 -14.85
CA TYR A 108 -1.54 -2.23 -13.70
C TYR A 108 -1.09 -0.79 -13.44
N HIS A 109 -2.02 0.05 -13.02
CA HIS A 109 -1.74 1.44 -12.65
C HIS A 109 -2.80 1.98 -11.71
N LEU A 110 -2.42 3.03 -10.97
CA LEU A 110 -3.39 3.87 -10.25
C LEU A 110 -3.89 4.95 -11.19
N MET A 111 -5.19 5.14 -11.27
CA MET A 111 -5.80 6.27 -11.94
C MET A 111 -6.19 7.31 -10.88
N LEU A 112 -5.56 8.48 -10.93
CA LEU A 112 -5.78 9.57 -10.00
C LEU A 112 -6.57 10.67 -10.72
N MET A 113 -7.72 11.02 -10.17
CA MET A 113 -8.68 11.96 -10.78
C MET A 113 -9.04 13.08 -9.82
N LYS A 114 -9.49 14.19 -10.37
CA LYS A 114 -9.95 15.35 -9.62
C LYS A 114 -8.87 15.88 -8.67
N ALA A 115 -7.76 16.33 -9.25
CA ALA A 115 -6.70 16.97 -8.48
C ALA A 115 -7.27 18.13 -7.65
N THR A 116 -6.94 18.19 -6.38
CA THR A 116 -7.42 19.24 -5.45
C THR A 116 -6.70 20.58 -5.66
N ALA A 117 -5.51 20.52 -6.26
CA ALA A 117 -4.70 21.64 -6.71
C ALA A 117 -3.84 21.20 -7.90
N PRO A 118 -3.32 22.11 -8.71
CA PRO A 118 -2.43 21.77 -9.83
C PRO A 118 -1.20 20.99 -9.35
N VAL A 119 -0.96 19.81 -9.93
CA VAL A 119 0.24 19.00 -9.70
C VAL A 119 1.18 19.21 -10.87
N LYS A 120 2.43 19.57 -10.57
CA LYS A 120 3.46 19.86 -11.58
C LYS A 120 4.55 18.79 -11.56
N PRO A 121 5.24 18.56 -12.70
CA PRO A 121 6.43 17.72 -12.71
C PRO A 121 7.45 18.16 -11.65
N GLY A 122 7.96 17.19 -10.88
CA GLY A 122 8.84 17.44 -9.74
C GLY A 122 8.12 17.48 -8.38
N ASP A 123 6.82 17.69 -8.36
CA ASP A 123 6.07 17.68 -7.09
C ASP A 123 6.07 16.28 -6.47
N LYS A 124 6.05 16.25 -5.15
CA LYS A 124 5.90 15.04 -4.37
C LYS A 124 4.44 14.89 -3.95
N VAL A 125 3.84 13.78 -4.33
CA VAL A 125 2.44 13.45 -4.07
C VAL A 125 2.37 12.25 -3.13
N LYS A 126 1.75 12.43 -1.97
CA LYS A 126 1.51 11.33 -1.05
C LYS A 126 0.38 10.45 -1.57
N VAL A 127 0.63 9.14 -1.59
CA VAL A 127 -0.38 8.11 -1.84
C VAL A 127 -0.37 7.13 -0.69
N ILE A 128 -1.53 6.86 -0.12
CA ILE A 128 -1.75 5.89 0.95
C ILE A 128 -2.26 4.62 0.29
N LEU A 129 -1.47 3.56 0.38
CA LEU A 129 -1.80 2.24 -0.15
C LEU A 129 -2.43 1.39 0.96
N THR A 130 -3.58 0.78 0.70
CA THR A 130 -4.31 -0.06 1.66
C THR A 130 -4.26 -1.52 1.22
N PHE A 131 -3.84 -2.41 2.11
CA PHE A 131 -3.69 -3.83 1.86
C PHE A 131 -4.87 -4.65 2.35
N GLY A 132 -4.87 -5.96 2.05
CA GLY A 132 -5.99 -6.85 2.30
C GLY A 132 -6.37 -7.01 3.77
N ASP A 133 -5.43 -6.85 4.69
CA ASP A 133 -5.67 -6.84 6.14
C ASP A 133 -6.10 -5.48 6.70
N GLY A 134 -6.28 -4.47 5.83
CA GLY A 134 -6.63 -3.10 6.20
C GLY A 134 -5.44 -2.23 6.64
N SER A 135 -4.23 -2.78 6.69
CA SER A 135 -3.03 -2.00 6.98
C SER A 135 -2.67 -1.08 5.82
N THR A 136 -1.96 0.00 6.12
CA THR A 136 -1.64 1.05 5.14
C THR A 136 -0.15 1.35 5.07
N LEU A 137 0.29 1.75 3.88
CA LEU A 137 1.64 2.23 3.62
C LEU A 137 1.56 3.60 2.94
N ASP A 138 2.18 4.60 3.55
CA ASP A 138 2.36 5.91 2.93
C ASP A 138 3.53 5.86 1.95
N ALA A 139 3.31 6.23 0.71
CA ALA A 139 4.34 6.29 -0.32
C ALA A 139 4.36 7.67 -0.99
N ASP A 140 5.56 8.20 -1.19
CA ASP A 140 5.78 9.46 -1.89
C ASP A 140 6.03 9.18 -3.38
N PHE A 141 5.12 9.65 -4.22
CA PHE A 141 5.19 9.55 -5.67
C PHE A 141 5.73 10.87 -6.24
N ILE A 142 6.70 10.79 -7.13
CA ILE A 142 7.24 11.96 -7.82
C ILE A 142 6.46 12.20 -9.10
N ALA A 143 5.91 13.40 -9.26
CA ALA A 143 5.23 13.80 -10.48
C ALA A 143 6.22 13.95 -11.63
N ARG A 144 5.87 13.40 -12.78
CA ARG A 144 6.66 13.42 -14.02
C ARG A 144 5.81 13.95 -15.18
N PRO A 145 6.42 14.50 -16.21
CA PRO A 145 5.71 15.02 -17.36
C PRO A 145 5.01 13.91 -18.17
N ALA A 146 4.11 14.30 -19.07
CA ALA A 146 3.30 13.38 -19.87
C ALA A 146 4.10 12.40 -20.74
N ASN A 147 5.31 12.77 -21.16
CA ASN A 147 6.20 11.94 -21.96
C ASN A 147 7.13 11.03 -21.14
N ALA A 148 7.04 11.07 -19.80
CA ALA A 148 7.84 10.19 -18.94
C ALA A 148 7.44 8.72 -19.12
N THR A 149 8.43 7.85 -19.08
CA THR A 149 8.27 6.39 -19.19
C THR A 149 8.73 5.64 -17.94
N SER A 150 9.38 6.34 -17.03
CA SER A 150 9.90 5.78 -15.76
C SER A 150 9.98 6.84 -14.66
N ALA A 151 10.29 6.40 -13.45
CA ALA A 151 10.49 7.27 -12.29
C ALA A 151 11.69 8.24 -12.46
N SER A 152 12.64 7.91 -13.32
CA SER A 152 13.87 8.68 -13.56
C SER A 152 13.87 9.52 -14.83
N SER A 153 12.75 9.52 -15.58
CA SER A 153 12.62 10.23 -16.88
C SER A 153 12.23 11.69 -16.68
#